data_8ae9bfc3b979926b04df113f5ce6915a
#
_entry.id   8ae9bfc3b979926b04df113f5ce6915a
#
_cell.length_a   1.000
_cell.length_b   1.000
_cell.length_c   1.000
_cell.angle_alpha   90.00
_cell.angle_beta   90.00
_cell.angle_gamma   90.00
#
_symmetry.space_group_name_H-M   'P 1'
#
loop_
_entity.id
_entity.type
_entity.pdbx_description
1 polymer ?
#
loop_
_entity_poly.entity_id
_entity_poly.type
_entity_poly.pdbx_seq_one_letter_code
_entity_poly.pdbx_strand_id
1 'polypeptide(L)'
;MELKRVVVTGLGAITPVGNSVPEFWENLVNGVSGAGPITHFDASLFKTQFACEVKNFEATKYIDRKEARKMDLYTQYAIAVAKEAVTDSGLDIENEDLNRIGVIFGAGIGGIHTFEEEVGNYYTHQELSLIH
;
A
#
# COMPACT_ATOMS: atom_id res chain seq x y z
N MET A 1 -37.92 5.77 6.30
CA MET A 1 -36.82 5.11 5.50
C MET A 1 -36.04 4.25 6.47
N GLU A 2 -36.11 2.95 6.32
CA GLU A 2 -35.42 2.04 7.21
C GLU A 2 -33.93 1.96 6.73
N LEU A 3 -33.02 2.35 7.61
CA LEU A 3 -31.59 2.32 7.28
C LEU A 3 -31.08 0.88 7.35
N LYS A 4 -30.43 0.41 6.28
CA LYS A 4 -29.75 -0.89 6.29
C LYS A 4 -28.58 -0.85 7.29
N ARG A 5 -28.47 -1.89 8.10
CA ARG A 5 -27.32 -2.07 8.99
C ARG A 5 -26.10 -2.44 8.16
N VAL A 6 -25.01 -1.70 8.33
CA VAL A 6 -23.70 -1.97 7.73
C VAL A 6 -22.71 -2.24 8.85
N VAL A 7 -21.87 -3.25 8.66
CA VAL A 7 -20.85 -3.65 9.65
C VAL A 7 -19.49 -3.81 8.96
N VAL A 8 -18.42 -3.57 9.71
CA VAL A 8 -17.04 -3.90 9.29
C VAL A 8 -16.79 -5.34 9.71
N THR A 9 -16.36 -6.18 8.79
CA THR A 9 -16.12 -7.61 9.01
C THR A 9 -14.65 -7.98 8.99
N GLY A 10 -13.78 -7.15 8.39
CA GLY A 10 -12.36 -7.40 8.36
C GLY A 10 -11.56 -6.13 8.14
N LEU A 11 -10.34 -6.12 8.62
CA LEU A 11 -9.42 -4.99 8.55
C LEU A 11 -8.09 -5.45 7.96
N GLY A 12 -7.43 -4.53 7.24
CA GLY A 12 -6.05 -4.69 6.79
C GLY A 12 -5.33 -3.36 6.90
N ALA A 13 -4.07 -3.38 7.32
CA ALA A 13 -3.29 -2.18 7.50
C ALA A 13 -1.81 -2.38 7.17
N ILE A 14 -1.23 -1.39 6.46
CA ILE A 14 0.21 -1.19 6.34
C ILE A 14 0.49 0.25 6.72
N THR A 15 1.32 0.44 7.71
CA THR A 15 1.62 1.74 8.31
C THR A 15 3.11 1.88 8.62
N PRO A 16 3.61 3.09 8.87
CA PRO A 16 5.00 3.29 9.31
C PRO A 16 5.35 2.61 10.64
N VAL A 17 4.36 2.13 11.39
CA VAL A 17 4.56 1.47 12.68
C VAL A 17 4.10 0.01 12.71
N GLY A 18 3.66 -0.55 11.57
CA GLY A 18 3.31 -1.96 11.50
C GLY A 18 2.80 -2.36 10.11
N ASN A 19 3.13 -3.56 9.68
CA ASN A 19 2.77 -4.13 8.38
C ASN A 19 1.59 -5.12 8.47
N SER A 20 0.86 -5.08 9.57
CA SER A 20 -0.40 -5.80 9.80
C SER A 20 -1.23 -5.06 10.85
N VAL A 21 -2.53 -5.34 10.91
CA VAL A 21 -3.43 -4.74 11.92
C VAL A 21 -2.96 -5.04 13.35
N PRO A 22 -2.60 -6.28 13.72
CA PRO A 22 -2.10 -6.57 15.08
C PRO A 22 -0.82 -5.81 15.42
N GLU A 23 0.17 -5.80 14.53
CA GLU A 23 1.44 -5.08 14.75
C GLU A 23 1.21 -3.56 14.86
N PHE A 24 0.40 -3.01 13.95
CA PHE A 24 0.03 -1.59 14.00
C PHE A 24 -0.63 -1.23 15.34
N TRP A 25 -1.59 -2.02 15.79
CA TRP A 25 -2.32 -1.76 17.03
C TRP A 25 -1.42 -1.85 18.26
N GLU A 26 -0.60 -2.90 18.35
CA GLU A 26 0.36 -3.08 19.43
C GLU A 26 1.32 -1.88 19.53
N ASN A 27 1.93 -1.49 18.41
CA ASN A 27 2.86 -0.37 18.37
C ASN A 27 2.17 0.97 18.66
N LEU A 28 0.94 1.15 18.20
CA LEU A 28 0.16 2.36 18.49
C LEU A 28 -0.12 2.51 19.99
N VAL A 29 -0.57 1.44 20.64
CA VAL A 29 -0.85 1.42 22.08
C VAL A 29 0.43 1.66 22.90
N ASN A 30 1.56 1.14 22.43
CA ASN A 30 2.86 1.34 23.08
C ASN A 30 3.51 2.69 22.75
N GLY A 31 2.85 3.57 21.97
CA GLY A 31 3.36 4.90 21.65
C GLY A 31 4.59 4.89 20.74
N VAL A 32 4.77 3.84 19.93
CA VAL A 32 5.88 3.73 18.97
C VAL A 32 5.73 4.78 17.87
N SER A 33 6.77 5.58 17.64
CA SER A 33 6.79 6.56 16.56
C SER A 33 7.22 5.93 15.24
N GLY A 34 6.46 6.20 14.18
CA GLY A 34 6.83 5.86 12.81
C GLY A 34 7.81 6.81 12.16
N ALA A 35 8.02 8.00 12.77
CA ALA A 35 8.89 9.03 12.21
C ALA A 35 10.37 8.61 12.27
N GLY A 36 11.12 8.95 11.24
CA GLY A 36 12.55 8.71 11.13
C GLY A 36 13.16 9.56 10.00
N PRO A 37 14.50 9.54 9.84
CA PRO A 37 15.13 10.18 8.70
C PRO A 37 14.58 9.64 7.37
N ILE A 38 14.46 10.53 6.37
CA ILE A 38 14.06 10.13 5.02
C ILE A 38 15.15 9.24 4.43
N THR A 39 14.74 8.09 3.88
CA THR A 39 15.65 7.11 3.28
C THR A 39 15.46 6.92 1.77
N HIS A 40 14.35 7.38 1.21
CA HIS A 40 14.02 7.21 -0.20
C HIS A 40 14.83 8.12 -1.15
N PHE A 41 15.33 9.25 -0.62
CA PHE A 41 16.18 10.19 -1.38
C PHE A 41 17.09 10.99 -0.45
N ASP A 42 18.06 11.69 -1.00
CA ASP A 42 18.92 12.62 -0.22
C ASP A 42 18.13 13.89 0.16
N ALA A 43 17.74 13.95 1.41
CA ALA A 43 16.97 15.07 1.97
C ALA A 43 17.85 16.20 2.54
N SER A 44 19.19 16.15 2.38
CA SER A 44 20.13 17.08 3.01
C SER A 44 19.89 18.56 2.66
N LEU A 45 19.37 18.83 1.46
CA LEU A 45 19.05 20.18 0.99
C LEU A 45 17.65 20.67 1.39
N PHE A 46 16.85 19.82 2.05
CA PHE A 46 15.48 20.16 2.44
C PHE A 46 15.42 20.61 3.89
N LYS A 47 14.49 21.50 4.21
CA LYS A 47 14.24 21.95 5.58
C LYS A 47 13.68 20.83 6.46
N THR A 48 12.87 19.95 5.88
CA THR A 48 12.32 18.76 6.54
C THR A 48 13.09 17.54 6.06
N GLN A 49 13.70 16.81 6.99
CA GLN A 49 14.56 15.66 6.70
C GLN A 49 14.06 14.38 7.37
N PHE A 50 12.82 14.37 7.82
CA PHE A 50 12.18 13.20 8.41
C PHE A 50 10.81 12.94 7.79
N ALA A 51 10.42 11.67 7.76
CA ALA A 51 9.13 11.21 7.28
C ALA A 51 8.66 9.97 8.07
N CYS A 52 7.42 9.58 7.84
CA CYS A 52 6.87 8.33 8.33
C CYS A 52 6.83 7.34 7.17
N GLU A 53 7.93 6.65 6.92
CA GLU A 53 8.06 5.65 5.86
C GLU A 53 7.64 4.27 6.35
N VAL A 54 7.00 3.48 5.49
CA VAL A 54 6.71 2.06 5.75
C VAL A 54 8.03 1.30 5.74
N LYS A 55 8.28 0.51 6.78
CA LYS A 55 9.53 -0.21 7.01
C LYS A 55 9.33 -1.70 6.81
N ASN A 56 10.37 -2.37 6.28
CA ASN A 56 10.42 -3.85 6.20
C ASN A 56 9.23 -4.49 5.45
N PHE A 57 8.61 -3.77 4.51
CA PHE A 57 7.57 -4.35 3.69
C PHE A 57 8.15 -5.31 2.66
N GLU A 58 7.62 -6.52 2.61
CA GLU A 58 8.00 -7.56 1.66
C GLU A 58 6.82 -7.92 0.76
N ALA A 59 6.76 -7.33 -0.43
CA ALA A 59 5.68 -7.57 -1.40
C ALA A 59 5.51 -9.06 -1.74
N THR A 60 6.60 -9.82 -1.74
CA THR A 60 6.60 -11.25 -2.11
C THR A 60 5.85 -12.16 -1.15
N LYS A 61 5.49 -11.67 0.03
CA LYS A 61 4.57 -12.37 0.94
C LYS A 61 3.12 -12.39 0.42
N TYR A 62 2.79 -11.44 -0.45
CA TYR A 62 1.42 -11.21 -0.92
C TYR A 62 1.27 -11.34 -2.43
N ILE A 63 2.32 -11.08 -3.19
CA ILE A 63 2.27 -10.94 -4.65
C ILE A 63 3.43 -11.74 -5.25
N ASP A 64 3.20 -12.41 -6.39
CA ASP A 64 4.30 -13.03 -7.13
C ASP A 64 5.38 -11.99 -7.47
N ARG A 65 6.65 -12.42 -7.39
CA ARG A 65 7.79 -11.54 -7.60
C ARG A 65 7.82 -10.85 -8.96
N LYS A 66 7.33 -11.54 -10.01
CA LYS A 66 7.31 -10.96 -11.37
C LYS A 66 6.20 -9.91 -11.48
N GLU A 67 5.05 -10.18 -10.86
CA GLU A 67 3.94 -9.24 -10.85
C GLU A 67 4.25 -8.02 -9.97
N ALA A 68 4.86 -8.22 -8.80
CA ALA A 68 5.25 -7.11 -7.92
C ALA A 68 6.18 -6.09 -8.62
N ARG A 69 7.07 -6.56 -9.51
CA ARG A 69 7.97 -5.67 -10.27
C ARG A 69 7.28 -4.79 -11.30
N LYS A 70 6.05 -5.11 -11.68
CA LYS A 70 5.23 -4.34 -12.63
C LYS A 70 4.30 -3.34 -11.93
N MET A 71 4.34 -3.30 -10.61
CA MET A 71 3.40 -2.53 -9.80
C MET A 71 4.13 -1.49 -8.98
N ASP A 72 3.60 -0.29 -8.95
CA ASP A 72 4.01 0.72 -7.99
C ASP A 72 3.81 0.25 -6.54
N LEU A 73 4.60 0.81 -5.65
CA LEU A 73 4.58 0.45 -4.24
C LEU A 73 3.20 0.64 -3.59
N TYR A 74 2.46 1.70 -3.96
CA TYR A 74 1.11 1.92 -3.44
C TYR A 74 0.14 0.79 -3.84
N THR A 75 0.30 0.23 -5.07
CA THR A 75 -0.49 -0.90 -5.54
C THR A 75 -0.14 -2.17 -4.78
N GLN A 76 1.15 -2.37 -4.49
CA GLN A 76 1.61 -3.50 -3.67
C GLN A 76 1.03 -3.43 -2.25
N TYR A 77 1.00 -2.25 -1.64
CA TYR A 77 0.35 -2.03 -0.34
C TYR A 77 -1.16 -2.32 -0.43
N ALA A 78 -1.83 -1.82 -1.46
CA ALA A 78 -3.26 -2.05 -1.65
C ALA A 78 -3.62 -3.54 -1.70
N ILE A 79 -2.86 -4.33 -2.45
CA ILE A 79 -3.07 -5.78 -2.54
C ILE A 79 -2.82 -6.46 -1.19
N ALA A 80 -1.76 -6.07 -0.49
CA ALA A 80 -1.43 -6.65 0.80
C ALA A 80 -2.52 -6.40 1.85
N VAL A 81 -2.98 -5.14 2.00
CA VAL A 81 -4.04 -4.81 2.96
C VAL A 81 -5.39 -5.40 2.57
N ALA A 82 -5.69 -5.51 1.26
CA ALA A 82 -6.91 -6.15 0.80
C ALA A 82 -6.92 -7.65 1.15
N LYS A 83 -5.80 -8.35 0.96
CA LYS A 83 -5.65 -9.76 1.35
C LYS A 83 -5.80 -9.96 2.86
N GLU A 84 -5.18 -9.10 3.66
CA GLU A 84 -5.33 -9.14 5.12
C GLU A 84 -6.80 -8.95 5.52
N ALA A 85 -7.47 -7.90 4.99
CA ALA A 85 -8.86 -7.61 5.30
C ALA A 85 -9.82 -8.75 4.91
N VAL A 86 -9.62 -9.36 3.74
CA VAL A 86 -10.43 -10.52 3.30
C VAL A 86 -10.19 -11.72 4.22
N THR A 87 -8.95 -11.98 4.60
CA THR A 87 -8.62 -13.07 5.52
C THR A 87 -9.24 -12.83 6.91
N ASP A 88 -9.11 -11.61 7.44
CA ASP A 88 -9.66 -11.23 8.74
C ASP A 88 -11.20 -11.30 8.77
N SER A 89 -11.85 -10.97 7.64
CA SER A 89 -13.31 -11.03 7.52
C SER A 89 -13.89 -12.44 7.59
N GLY A 90 -13.08 -13.46 7.33
CA GLY A 90 -13.56 -14.85 7.17
C GLY A 90 -14.45 -15.06 5.94
N LEU A 91 -14.43 -14.13 4.96
CA LEU A 91 -15.24 -14.22 3.75
C LEU A 91 -14.77 -15.40 2.88
N ASP A 92 -15.68 -16.32 2.59
CA ASP A 92 -15.44 -17.43 1.70
C ASP A 92 -15.80 -17.04 0.26
N ILE A 93 -14.81 -16.45 -0.43
CA ILE A 93 -14.99 -15.92 -1.78
C ILE A 93 -15.46 -16.99 -2.79
N GLU A 94 -15.12 -18.28 -2.57
CA GLU A 94 -15.50 -19.35 -3.49
C GLU A 94 -17.00 -19.66 -3.44
N ASN A 95 -17.64 -19.37 -2.31
CA ASN A 95 -19.07 -19.62 -2.10
C ASN A 95 -19.93 -18.36 -2.15
N GLU A 96 -19.34 -17.20 -2.45
CA GLU A 96 -20.04 -15.93 -2.54
C GLU A 96 -20.42 -15.52 -3.96
N ASP A 97 -21.49 -14.76 -4.12
CA ASP A 97 -21.84 -14.14 -5.39
C ASP A 97 -20.89 -12.96 -5.68
N LEU A 98 -19.89 -13.18 -6.52
CA LEU A 98 -18.87 -12.20 -6.87
C LEU A 98 -19.45 -10.93 -7.51
N ASN A 99 -20.66 -10.98 -8.11
CA ASN A 99 -21.30 -9.78 -8.66
C ASN A 99 -21.81 -8.82 -7.55
N ARG A 100 -21.82 -9.27 -6.30
CA ARG A 100 -22.20 -8.47 -5.13
C ARG A 100 -20.99 -7.97 -4.34
N ILE A 101 -19.78 -8.34 -4.74
CA ILE A 101 -18.53 -7.92 -4.11
C ILE A 101 -17.90 -6.82 -4.96
N GLY A 102 -17.66 -5.68 -4.37
CA GLY A 102 -16.96 -4.56 -5.02
C GLY A 102 -15.69 -4.21 -4.27
N VAL A 103 -14.64 -3.83 -5.00
CA VAL A 103 -13.39 -3.31 -4.43
C VAL A 103 -13.23 -1.87 -4.86
N ILE A 104 -13.02 -0.98 -3.89
CA ILE A 104 -12.72 0.43 -4.12
C ILE A 104 -11.43 0.74 -3.38
N PHE A 105 -10.40 1.15 -4.12
CA PHE A 105 -9.14 1.59 -3.57
C PHE A 105 -8.74 2.92 -4.20
N GLY A 106 -8.41 3.91 -3.38
CA GLY A 106 -8.05 5.24 -3.84
C GLY A 106 -6.62 5.60 -3.46
N ALA A 107 -5.91 6.31 -4.34
CA ALA A 107 -4.62 6.93 -4.07
C ALA A 107 -4.66 8.39 -4.46
N GLY A 108 -4.08 9.27 -3.62
CA GLY A 108 -4.11 10.71 -3.87
C GLY A 108 -3.29 11.14 -5.09
N ILE A 109 -2.16 10.48 -5.36
CA ILE A 109 -1.23 10.79 -6.44
C ILE A 109 -0.94 9.56 -7.30
N GLY A 110 -1.01 8.36 -6.73
CA GLY A 110 -0.68 7.11 -7.41
C GLY A 110 0.84 6.89 -7.51
N GLY A 111 1.29 6.38 -8.64
CA GLY A 111 2.68 5.99 -8.91
C GLY A 111 3.59 7.16 -9.27
N ILE A 112 3.78 8.11 -8.37
CA ILE A 112 4.61 9.30 -8.64
C ILE A 112 6.06 8.96 -8.94
N HIS A 113 6.60 7.92 -8.30
CA HIS A 113 7.98 7.48 -8.54
C HIS A 113 8.15 6.94 -9.95
N THR A 114 7.26 6.06 -10.40
CA THR A 114 7.26 5.59 -11.79
C THR A 114 7.10 6.74 -12.78
N PHE A 115 6.22 7.70 -12.48
CA PHE A 115 6.05 8.89 -13.32
C PHE A 115 7.36 9.70 -13.43
N GLU A 116 8.05 9.93 -12.30
CA GLU A 116 9.32 10.65 -12.26
C GLU A 116 10.40 9.92 -13.08
N GLU A 117 10.54 8.61 -12.89
CA GLU A 117 11.49 7.78 -13.65
C GLU A 117 11.20 7.80 -15.14
N GLU A 118 9.95 7.61 -15.56
CA GLU A 118 9.58 7.59 -16.98
C GLU A 118 9.76 8.96 -17.64
N VAL A 119 9.42 10.05 -16.95
CA VAL A 119 9.69 11.41 -17.45
C VAL A 119 11.19 11.64 -17.56
N GLY A 120 11.97 11.23 -16.58
CA GLY A 120 13.43 11.31 -16.62
C GLY A 120 14.04 10.54 -17.80
N ASN A 121 13.60 9.31 -18.02
CA ASN A 121 14.02 8.44 -19.13
C ASN A 121 13.66 9.06 -20.48
N TYR A 122 12.43 9.59 -20.61
CA TYR A 122 12.00 10.25 -21.84
C TYR A 122 12.87 11.45 -22.20
N TYR A 123 13.17 12.32 -21.24
CA TYR A 123 14.02 13.50 -21.50
C TYR A 123 15.47 13.14 -21.74
N THR A 124 15.97 12.06 -21.15
CA THR A 124 17.39 11.69 -21.26
C THR A 124 17.66 10.81 -22.48
N HIS A 125 16.78 9.86 -22.78
CA HIS A 125 17.00 8.84 -23.81
C HIS A 125 15.97 8.89 -24.96
N GLN A 126 14.91 9.70 -24.83
CA GLN A 126 13.73 9.72 -25.72
C GLN A 126 13.03 8.35 -25.81
N GLU A 127 13.18 7.53 -24.79
CA GLU A 127 12.55 6.22 -24.66
C GLU A 127 11.53 6.26 -23.51
N LEU A 128 10.37 5.66 -23.75
CA LEU A 128 9.40 5.36 -22.70
C LEU A 128 9.44 3.87 -22.45
N SER A 129 9.68 3.48 -21.22
CA SER A 129 9.44 2.10 -20.80
C SER A 129 7.93 1.89 -20.76
N LEU A 130 7.42 1.05 -21.67
CA LEU A 130 6.03 0.63 -21.60
C LEU A 130 5.91 -0.37 -20.46
N ILE A 131 5.54 0.13 -19.28
CA ILE A 131 5.09 -0.74 -18.19
C ILE A 131 3.74 -1.30 -18.61
N HIS A 132 3.75 -2.54 -19.02
CA HIS A 132 2.55 -3.29 -19.39
C HIS A 132 2.10 -4.21 -18.27
#